data_addd72f2a5ebdc675c3f487fad94016b
#
_entry.id   addd72f2a5ebdc675c3f487fad94016b
#
_cell.length_a   1.000
_cell.length_b   1.000
_cell.length_c   1.000
_cell.angle_alpha   90.00
_cell.angle_beta   90.00
_cell.angle_gamma   90.00
#
_symmetry.space_group_name_H-M   'P 1'
#
loop_
_entity.id
_entity.type
_entity.pdbx_description
1 polymer ?
#
loop_
_entity_poly.entity_id
_entity_poly.type
_entity_poly.pdbx_seq_one_letter_code
_entity_poly.pdbx_strand_id
1 'polypeptide(L)'
;MAYKIVLDAGHGGEDPGAVYIDRKEKDDNLSLALAVGKILEDNGIDVVYTRTTDIYQTPFEKARFANETGADFFISFQQEQQSGIRTIQWSRSTGL
;
A
#
# COMPACT_ATOMS: atom_id res chain seq x y z
N MET A 1 13.73 -17.99 -7.63
CA MET A 1 14.07 -16.88 -6.74
C MET A 1 12.84 -16.01 -6.58
N ALA A 2 12.40 -15.80 -5.35
CA ALA A 2 11.19 -15.03 -5.09
C ALA A 2 11.50 -13.53 -5.02
N TYR A 3 10.64 -12.73 -5.61
CA TYR A 3 10.67 -11.29 -5.39
C TYR A 3 10.00 -10.97 -4.06
N LYS A 4 10.42 -9.86 -3.47
CA LYS A 4 9.76 -9.29 -2.30
C LYS A 4 9.16 -7.96 -2.68
N ILE A 5 7.88 -7.79 -2.41
CA ILE A 5 7.12 -6.59 -2.76
C ILE A 5 6.50 -5.99 -1.51
N VAL A 6 6.69 -4.68 -1.33
CA VAL A 6 5.97 -3.93 -0.30
C VAL A 6 4.69 -3.40 -0.92
N LEU A 7 3.57 -3.68 -0.27
CA LEU A 7 2.28 -3.10 -0.64
C LEU A 7 1.92 -2.02 0.38
N ASP A 8 1.65 -0.83 -0.14
CA ASP A 8 1.31 0.32 0.66
C ASP A 8 -0.15 0.71 0.45
N ALA A 9 -0.95 0.54 1.49
CA ALA A 9 -2.31 1.05 1.49
C ALA A 9 -2.28 2.51 1.92
N GLY A 10 -2.57 3.43 1.01
CA GLY A 10 -2.53 4.86 1.27
C GLY A 10 -3.49 5.29 2.36
N HIS A 11 -3.12 6.34 3.07
CA HIS A 11 -3.84 6.91 4.20
C HIS A 11 -3.89 5.95 5.39
N GLY A 12 -4.70 6.21 6.37
CA GLY A 12 -4.86 5.36 7.57
C GLY A 12 -4.98 6.18 8.84
N GLY A 13 -5.51 5.55 9.91
CA GLY A 13 -5.67 6.18 11.20
C GLY A 13 -6.46 7.48 11.12
N GLU A 14 -5.86 8.59 11.55
CA GLU A 14 -6.47 9.92 11.52
C GLU A 14 -6.56 10.51 10.12
N ASP A 15 -5.87 9.93 9.14
CA ASP A 15 -5.94 10.36 7.74
C ASP A 15 -6.84 9.41 6.96
N PRO A 16 -8.12 9.74 6.77
CA PRO A 16 -9.04 8.86 6.04
C PRO A 16 -8.86 8.93 4.51
N GLY A 17 -8.12 9.92 4.01
CA GLY A 17 -8.13 10.23 2.58
C GLY A 17 -9.46 10.80 2.17
N ALA A 18 -9.90 10.51 0.94
CA ALA A 18 -11.21 10.91 0.47
C ALA A 18 -12.31 10.17 1.25
N VAL A 19 -13.36 10.90 1.60
CA VAL A 19 -14.50 10.34 2.35
C VAL A 19 -15.76 10.52 1.51
N TYR A 20 -16.44 9.42 1.29
CA TYR A 20 -17.72 9.40 0.60
C TYR A 20 -18.80 9.03 1.62
N ILE A 21 -20.07 9.03 1.25
CA ILE A 21 -21.21 8.90 2.17
C ILE A 21 -20.99 7.84 3.28
N ASP A 22 -20.53 6.66 2.91
CA ASP A 22 -20.30 5.54 3.85
C ASP A 22 -18.98 4.82 3.60
N ARG A 23 -18.05 5.45 2.85
CA ARG A 23 -16.77 4.85 2.47
C ARG A 23 -15.64 5.82 2.70
N LYS A 24 -14.50 5.28 3.12
CA LYS A 24 -13.27 6.04 3.30
C LYS A 24 -12.18 5.45 2.43
N GLU A 25 -11.40 6.29 1.79
CA GLU A 25 -10.30 5.86 0.92
C GLU A 25 -9.34 4.94 1.66
N LYS A 26 -9.03 5.23 2.92
CA LYS A 26 -8.12 4.40 3.71
C LYS A 26 -8.57 2.94 3.82
N ASP A 27 -9.87 2.71 3.95
CA ASP A 27 -10.43 1.36 4.08
C ASP A 27 -10.43 0.64 2.73
N ASP A 28 -10.77 1.35 1.67
CA ASP A 28 -10.74 0.79 0.32
C ASP A 28 -9.31 0.43 -0.10
N ASN A 29 -8.34 1.28 0.20
CA ASN A 29 -6.95 1.04 -0.10
C ASN A 29 -6.43 -0.19 0.65
N LEU A 30 -6.80 -0.33 1.92
CA LEU A 30 -6.38 -1.48 2.71
C LEU A 30 -6.98 -2.78 2.16
N SER A 31 -8.27 -2.77 1.84
CA SER A 31 -8.94 -3.95 1.27
C SER A 31 -8.30 -4.38 -0.04
N LEU A 32 -7.98 -3.41 -0.90
CA LEU A 32 -7.36 -3.70 -2.19
C LEU A 32 -5.95 -4.25 -2.01
N ALA A 33 -5.17 -3.64 -1.12
CA ALA A 33 -3.80 -4.09 -0.85
C ALA A 33 -3.79 -5.53 -0.34
N LEU A 34 -4.69 -5.87 0.58
CA LEU A 34 -4.77 -7.22 1.12
C LEU A 34 -5.20 -8.23 0.06
N ALA A 35 -6.14 -7.86 -0.81
CA ALA A 35 -6.61 -8.75 -1.88
C ALA A 35 -5.50 -9.00 -2.92
N VAL A 36 -4.80 -7.95 -3.34
CA VAL A 36 -3.67 -8.08 -4.27
C VAL A 36 -2.55 -8.88 -3.62
N GLY A 37 -2.25 -8.62 -2.36
CA GLY A 37 -1.22 -9.35 -1.63
C GLY A 37 -1.48 -10.84 -1.59
N LYS A 38 -2.72 -11.24 -1.36
CA LYS A 38 -3.08 -12.66 -1.37
C LYS A 38 -2.82 -13.30 -2.72
N ILE A 39 -3.17 -12.63 -3.80
CA ILE A 39 -2.92 -13.14 -5.16
C ILE A 39 -1.42 -13.29 -5.39
N LEU A 40 -0.61 -12.31 -4.99
CA LEU A 40 0.83 -12.37 -5.15
C LEU A 40 1.44 -13.50 -4.32
N GLU A 41 1.01 -13.65 -3.07
CA GLU A 41 1.48 -14.73 -2.21
C GLU A 41 1.12 -16.10 -2.76
N ASP A 42 -0.07 -16.25 -3.32
CA ASP A 42 -0.50 -17.49 -3.95
C ASP A 42 0.36 -17.84 -5.18
N ASN A 43 1.06 -16.85 -5.74
CA ASN A 43 1.97 -17.02 -6.87
C ASN A 43 3.45 -17.07 -6.44
N GLY A 44 3.73 -17.26 -5.16
CA GLY A 44 5.07 -17.46 -4.65
C GLY A 44 5.89 -16.19 -4.47
N ILE A 45 5.23 -15.05 -4.40
CA ILE A 45 5.90 -13.76 -4.18
C ILE A 45 5.80 -13.39 -2.70
N ASP A 46 6.92 -12.98 -2.10
CA ASP A 46 6.92 -12.48 -0.73
C ASP A 46 6.28 -11.11 -0.68
N VAL A 47 5.28 -10.95 0.18
CA VAL A 47 4.56 -9.68 0.32
C VAL A 47 4.73 -9.16 1.73
N VAL A 48 5.05 -7.88 1.82
CA VAL A 48 5.14 -7.15 3.09
C VAL A 48 4.23 -5.93 2.97
N TYR A 49 3.48 -5.65 4.01
CA TYR A 49 2.51 -4.54 4.02
C TYR A 49 3.04 -3.39 4.87
N THR A 50 2.87 -2.15 4.42
CA THR A 50 3.17 -0.99 5.27
C THR A 50 2.23 -0.96 6.46
N ARG A 51 0.98 -1.38 6.25
CA ARG A 51 0.01 -1.57 7.32
C ARG A 51 -0.98 -2.67 6.94
N THR A 52 -1.48 -3.36 7.94
CA THR A 52 -2.59 -4.31 7.79
C THR A 52 -3.80 -3.90 8.63
N THR A 53 -3.69 -2.77 9.32
CA THR A 53 -4.71 -2.23 10.20
C THR A 53 -4.89 -0.74 9.93
N ASP A 54 -5.81 -0.11 10.64
CA ASP A 54 -6.13 1.30 10.47
C ASP A 54 -5.18 2.18 11.28
N ILE A 55 -3.95 2.31 10.77
CA ILE A 55 -2.92 3.17 11.37
C ILE A 55 -2.40 4.15 10.32
N TYR A 56 -1.88 5.29 10.78
CA TYR A 56 -1.26 6.28 9.93
C TYR A 56 0.26 6.10 9.91
N GLN A 57 0.85 6.28 8.73
CA GLN A 57 2.29 6.30 8.54
C GLN A 57 2.65 7.46 7.63
N THR A 58 3.73 8.18 7.96
CA THR A 58 4.24 9.24 7.11
C THR A 58 4.92 8.67 5.86
N PRO A 59 5.05 9.44 4.78
CA PRO A 59 5.82 8.98 3.62
C PRO A 59 7.25 8.57 3.96
N PHE A 60 7.87 9.27 4.90
CA PHE A 60 9.22 8.93 5.36
C PHE A 60 9.25 7.55 6.03
N GLU A 61 8.28 7.27 6.91
CA GLU A 61 8.19 5.97 7.57
C GLU A 61 7.99 4.83 6.58
N LYS A 62 7.18 5.05 5.56
CA LYS A 62 6.93 4.06 4.52
C LYS A 62 8.19 3.77 3.70
N ALA A 63 8.91 4.81 3.31
CA ALA A 63 10.16 4.66 2.56
C ALA A 63 11.20 3.93 3.39
N ARG A 64 11.33 4.29 4.65
CA ARG A 64 12.24 3.63 5.58
C ARG A 64 11.91 2.15 5.75
N PHE A 65 10.63 1.84 5.90
CA PHE A 65 10.17 0.46 6.00
C PHE A 65 10.53 -0.35 4.76
N ALA A 66 10.28 0.21 3.56
CA ALA A 66 10.61 -0.45 2.31
C ALA A 66 12.11 -0.73 2.21
N ASN A 67 12.96 0.22 2.61
CA ASN A 67 14.41 0.03 2.61
C ASN A 67 14.85 -1.05 3.60
N GLU A 68 14.28 -1.04 4.80
CA GLU A 68 14.65 -2.00 5.84
C GLU A 68 14.24 -3.43 5.48
N THR A 69 13.15 -3.61 4.74
CA THR A 69 12.71 -4.94 4.33
C THR A 69 13.52 -5.52 3.19
N GLY A 70 14.27 -4.69 2.48
CA GLY A 70 15.01 -5.13 1.30
C GLY A 70 14.12 -5.52 0.14
N ALA A 71 12.96 -4.89 0.02
CA ALA A 71 12.01 -5.21 -1.03
C ALA A 71 12.54 -4.82 -2.42
N ASP A 72 12.14 -5.60 -3.42
CA ASP A 72 12.50 -5.33 -4.81
C ASP A 72 11.61 -4.25 -5.41
N PHE A 73 10.33 -4.22 -5.02
CA PHE A 73 9.35 -3.27 -5.53
C PHE A 73 8.50 -2.71 -4.39
N PHE A 74 8.05 -1.50 -4.59
CA PHE A 74 7.12 -0.81 -3.71
C PHE A 74 5.89 -0.41 -4.52
N ILE A 75 4.72 -0.88 -4.12
CA ILE A 75 3.46 -0.58 -4.81
C ILE A 75 2.51 0.11 -3.83
N SER A 76 2.07 1.31 -4.20
CA SER A 76 1.17 2.11 -3.39
C SER A 76 -0.21 2.17 -4.03
N PHE A 77 -1.25 1.95 -3.24
CA PHE A 77 -2.64 2.02 -3.64
C PHE A 77 -3.26 3.30 -3.11
N GLN A 78 -3.80 4.09 -4.01
CA GLN A 78 -4.44 5.35 -3.68
C GLN A 78 -5.66 5.57 -4.57
N GLN A 79 -6.50 6.52 -4.19
CA GLN A 79 -7.68 6.88 -4.95
C GLN A 79 -7.67 8.39 -5.20
N GLU A 80 -7.96 8.80 -6.43
CA GLU A 80 -8.05 10.21 -6.75
C GLU A 80 -9.34 10.78 -6.20
N GLN A 81 -9.21 11.88 -5.44
CA GLN A 81 -10.34 12.45 -4.70
C GLN A 81 -11.47 12.96 -5.59
N GLN A 82 -11.14 13.53 -6.76
CA GLN A 82 -12.13 14.17 -7.61
C GLN A 82 -12.89 13.19 -8.50
N SER A 83 -12.22 12.15 -8.96
CA SER A 83 -12.80 11.22 -9.93
C SER A 83 -13.17 9.86 -9.33
N GLY A 84 -12.68 9.57 -8.14
CA GLY A 84 -12.83 8.25 -7.55
C GLY A 84 -11.98 7.18 -8.21
N ILE A 85 -11.10 7.56 -9.14
CA ILE A 85 -10.23 6.62 -9.82
C ILE A 85 -9.14 6.16 -8.87
N ARG A 86 -8.94 4.84 -8.78
CA ARG A 86 -7.85 4.27 -8.02
C ARG A 86 -6.57 4.38 -8.82
N THR A 87 -5.50 4.76 -8.15
CA THR A 87 -4.18 4.80 -8.75
C THR A 87 -3.27 3.80 -8.06
N ILE A 88 -2.42 3.16 -8.85
CA ILE A 88 -1.40 2.25 -8.36
C ILE A 88 -0.07 2.83 -8.81
N GLN A 89 0.74 3.22 -7.84
CA GLN A 89 2.08 3.70 -8.11
C GLN A 89 3.07 2.63 -7.68
N TRP A 90 4.02 2.32 -8.54
CA TRP A 90 5.05 1.35 -8.20
C TRP A 90 6.41 1.91 -8.55
N SER A 91 7.41 1.48 -7.82
CA SER A 91 8.79 1.83 -8.09
C SER A 91 9.69 0.68 -7.71
N ARG A 92 10.82 0.60 -8.38
CA ARG A 92 11.85 -0.34 -7.98
C ARG A 92 12.50 0.18 -6.71
N SER A 93 12.56 -0.67 -5.69
CA SER A 93 13.13 -0.27 -4.41
C SER A 93 14.66 -0.36 -4.48
N THR A 94 15.29 0.74 -4.88
CA THR A 94 16.74 0.84 -4.94
C THR A 94 17.19 2.04 -4.13
N GLY A 95 17.17 1.91 -2.82
CA GLY A 95 17.60 3.00 -1.95
C GLY A 95 16.62 4.15 -1.92
N LEU A 96 15.39 3.84 -1.68
CA LEU A 96 14.34 4.83 -1.51
C LEU A 96 14.67 5.86 -0.42
#